data_1e4883ea5c4a8d23d80f2dae0f92d13f
#
_entry.id   1e4883ea5c4a8d23d80f2dae0f92d13f
#
_cell.length_a   1.000
_cell.length_b   1.000
_cell.length_c   1.000
_cell.angle_alpha   90.00
_cell.angle_beta   90.00
_cell.angle_gamma   90.00
#
_symmetry.space_group_name_H-M   'P 1'
#
loop_
_entity.id
_entity.type
_entity.pdbx_description
1 polymer ?
#
loop_
_entity_poly.entity_id
_entity_poly.type
_entity_poly.pdbx_seq_one_letter_code
_entity_poly.pdbx_strand_id
1 'polypeptide(L)'
;TDKPVHSGKVRSVYWLTEADSRRLIKEKGYNVQPDAPLAIMVISDRISAFDCIWHGEGGMKGVPGKGAALNAISNHWFKLFRDNDLADSHILDIPHPFVWIVQKAKPIKIEAICRQYITGSMWRAYANGEREFCGINVPEGLEKDQKLPELLITPSTKGILEGIPGVPAVDDVNISRKNIEDNFAAFNFSSADDIARYETLLKEGFGVISNALAKLDQIFVDTKFEFGYVTDAQGNDKLIYMDEVGTPDSSR
;
A
#
# COMPACT_ATOMS: atom_id res chain seq x y z
N THR A 1 -20.71 -11.77 -10.34
CA THR A 1 -19.36 -12.28 -10.60
C THR A 1 -19.38 -13.80 -10.60
N ASP A 2 -18.61 -14.45 -11.44
CA ASP A 2 -18.43 -15.90 -11.53
C ASP A 2 -17.13 -16.37 -10.82
N LYS A 3 -16.40 -15.44 -10.23
CA LYS A 3 -15.15 -15.68 -9.51
C LYS A 3 -15.36 -15.58 -8.00
N PRO A 4 -14.56 -16.33 -7.21
CA PRO A 4 -14.58 -16.19 -5.77
C PRO A 4 -14.33 -14.75 -5.33
N VAL A 5 -15.04 -14.32 -4.29
CA VAL A 5 -14.77 -13.03 -3.65
C VAL A 5 -13.46 -13.14 -2.88
N HIS A 6 -12.54 -12.20 -3.15
CA HIS A 6 -11.38 -12.07 -2.29
C HIS A 6 -11.75 -11.20 -1.08
N SER A 7 -11.94 -11.83 0.07
CA SER A 7 -12.31 -11.14 1.31
C SER A 7 -11.09 -10.96 2.21
N GLY A 8 -10.60 -9.74 2.29
CA GLY A 8 -9.65 -9.31 3.31
C GLY A 8 -10.35 -9.00 4.65
N LYS A 9 -9.58 -8.55 5.63
CA LYS A 9 -10.08 -8.24 6.98
C LYS A 9 -11.07 -7.07 6.99
N VAL A 10 -10.84 -6.06 6.15
CA VAL A 10 -11.67 -4.84 6.06
C VAL A 10 -12.21 -4.56 4.65
N ARG A 11 -11.61 -5.13 3.60
CA ARG A 11 -12.03 -4.96 2.19
C ARG A 11 -12.41 -6.27 1.55
N SER A 12 -13.35 -6.21 0.61
CA SER A 12 -13.74 -7.34 -0.24
C SER A 12 -13.65 -6.92 -1.71
N VAL A 13 -13.09 -7.79 -2.55
CA VAL A 13 -12.89 -7.55 -3.98
C VAL A 13 -13.75 -8.52 -4.77
N TYR A 14 -14.64 -7.97 -5.57
CA TYR A 14 -15.56 -8.70 -6.45
C TYR A 14 -15.08 -8.54 -7.90
N TRP A 15 -14.40 -9.54 -8.44
CA TRP A 15 -13.92 -9.52 -9.81
C TRP A 15 -15.09 -9.55 -10.78
N LEU A 16 -15.11 -8.62 -11.73
CA LEU A 16 -16.09 -8.62 -12.81
C LEU A 16 -15.76 -9.72 -13.83
N THR A 17 -16.80 -10.15 -14.56
CA THR A 17 -16.60 -10.98 -15.75
C THR A 17 -15.89 -10.17 -16.82
N GLU A 18 -15.27 -10.82 -17.79
CA GLU A 18 -14.66 -10.15 -18.93
C GLU A 18 -15.68 -9.30 -19.70
N ALA A 19 -16.88 -9.83 -19.91
CA ALA A 19 -17.97 -9.14 -20.59
C ALA A 19 -18.43 -7.89 -19.83
N ASP A 20 -18.57 -7.98 -18.50
CA ASP A 20 -18.96 -6.84 -17.66
C ASP A 20 -17.85 -5.79 -17.58
N SER A 21 -16.57 -6.20 -17.50
CA SER A 21 -15.42 -5.29 -17.54
C SER A 21 -15.42 -4.50 -18.85
N ARG A 22 -15.50 -5.17 -20.00
CA ARG A 22 -15.55 -4.52 -21.32
C ARG A 22 -16.72 -3.57 -21.47
N ARG A 23 -17.92 -4.00 -21.01
CA ARG A 23 -19.12 -3.16 -21.03
C ARG A 23 -18.91 -1.89 -20.21
N LEU A 24 -18.44 -2.02 -18.97
CA LEU A 24 -18.23 -0.90 -18.05
C LEU A 24 -17.16 0.08 -18.56
N ILE A 25 -16.05 -0.43 -19.11
CA ILE A 25 -14.99 0.40 -19.73
C ILE A 25 -15.59 1.23 -20.86
N LYS A 26 -16.38 0.61 -21.74
CA LYS A 26 -17.02 1.30 -22.87
C LYS A 26 -18.04 2.33 -22.42
N GLU A 27 -18.93 1.98 -21.47
CA GLU A 27 -19.99 2.86 -20.98
C GLU A 27 -19.46 4.08 -20.23
N LYS A 28 -18.40 3.90 -19.45
CA LYS A 28 -17.80 4.94 -18.61
C LYS A 28 -16.63 5.69 -19.27
N GLY A 29 -16.08 5.15 -20.36
CA GLY A 29 -14.96 5.74 -21.07
C GLY A 29 -13.65 5.73 -20.25
N TYR A 30 -13.42 4.70 -19.44
CA TYR A 30 -12.18 4.58 -18.68
C TYR A 30 -10.95 4.49 -19.59
N ASN A 31 -9.90 5.23 -19.25
CA ASN A 31 -8.65 5.27 -20.01
C ASN A 31 -7.75 4.07 -19.67
N VAL A 32 -8.20 2.88 -20.01
CA VAL A 32 -7.52 1.59 -19.81
C VAL A 32 -7.66 0.74 -21.08
N GLN A 33 -6.99 -0.42 -21.15
CA GLN A 33 -7.18 -1.37 -22.24
C GLN A 33 -8.66 -1.79 -22.32
N PRO A 34 -9.22 -1.99 -23.54
CA PRO A 34 -10.64 -2.35 -23.71
C PRO A 34 -11.05 -3.65 -23.02
N ASP A 35 -10.10 -4.51 -22.72
CA ASP A 35 -10.28 -5.81 -22.06
C ASP A 35 -9.61 -5.88 -20.68
N ALA A 36 -9.23 -4.75 -20.11
CA ALA A 36 -8.63 -4.68 -18.78
C ALA A 36 -9.57 -5.33 -17.75
N PRO A 37 -9.06 -6.25 -16.90
CA PRO A 37 -9.85 -6.84 -15.84
C PRO A 37 -10.20 -5.80 -14.78
N LEU A 38 -11.49 -5.66 -14.47
CA LEU A 38 -11.98 -4.76 -13.43
C LEU A 38 -12.53 -5.51 -12.24
N ALA A 39 -12.56 -4.83 -11.11
CA ALA A 39 -13.23 -5.30 -9.91
C ALA A 39 -14.01 -4.17 -9.21
N ILE A 40 -15.00 -4.59 -8.42
CA ILE A 40 -15.64 -3.75 -7.42
C ILE A 40 -14.96 -4.04 -6.09
N MET A 41 -14.33 -3.04 -5.51
CA MET A 41 -13.72 -3.12 -4.17
C MET A 41 -14.66 -2.44 -3.17
N VAL A 42 -15.05 -3.18 -2.15
CA VAL A 42 -15.95 -2.69 -1.09
C VAL A 42 -15.20 -2.68 0.23
N ILE A 43 -15.14 -1.51 0.86
CA ILE A 43 -14.61 -1.38 2.21
C ILE A 43 -15.73 -1.56 3.24
N SER A 44 -15.38 -2.05 4.41
CA SER A 44 -16.29 -2.18 5.55
C SER A 44 -15.84 -1.32 6.74
N ASP A 45 -16.74 -1.15 7.68
CA ASP A 45 -16.48 -0.42 8.93
C ASP A 45 -15.72 -1.26 9.98
N ARG A 46 -15.28 -2.47 9.62
CA ARG A 46 -14.58 -3.39 10.52
C ARG A 46 -13.24 -2.81 10.98
N ILE A 47 -12.86 -3.13 12.21
CA ILE A 47 -11.52 -2.90 12.74
C ILE A 47 -10.78 -4.22 12.75
N SER A 48 -9.57 -4.23 12.22
CA SER A 48 -8.65 -5.35 12.30
C SER A 48 -7.36 -4.91 12.98
N ALA A 49 -6.98 -5.59 14.05
CA ALA A 49 -5.72 -5.40 14.72
C ALA A 49 -5.26 -6.75 15.31
N PHE A 50 -3.94 -6.99 15.34
CA PHE A 50 -3.33 -8.25 15.81
C PHE A 50 -3.95 -9.49 15.13
N ASP A 51 -4.15 -9.40 13.81
CA ASP A 51 -4.78 -10.44 12.97
C ASP A 51 -6.22 -10.83 13.35
N CYS A 52 -6.85 -10.10 14.25
CA CYS A 52 -8.22 -10.31 14.67
C CYS A 52 -9.14 -9.21 14.17
N ILE A 53 -10.37 -9.59 13.79
CA ILE A 53 -11.45 -8.63 13.56
C ILE A 53 -12.12 -8.37 14.91
N TRP A 54 -12.07 -7.11 15.34
CA TRP A 54 -12.62 -6.69 16.62
C TRP A 54 -14.12 -6.47 16.54
N HIS A 55 -14.82 -6.88 17.59
CA HIS A 55 -16.25 -6.64 17.80
C HIS A 55 -16.43 -5.79 19.06
N GLY A 56 -17.27 -4.76 18.94
CA GLY A 56 -17.67 -3.93 20.08
C GLY A 56 -18.71 -4.62 20.98
N GLU A 57 -19.02 -3.99 22.10
CA GLU A 57 -20.12 -4.41 22.97
C GLU A 57 -21.44 -4.48 22.20
N GLY A 58 -22.30 -5.42 22.57
CA GLY A 58 -23.57 -5.65 21.88
C GLY A 58 -23.45 -6.25 20.48
N GLY A 59 -22.26 -6.77 20.09
CA GLY A 59 -22.02 -7.40 18.78
C GLY A 59 -21.79 -6.41 17.64
N MET A 60 -21.46 -5.16 17.93
CA MET A 60 -21.10 -4.16 16.92
C MET A 60 -19.87 -4.64 16.13
N LYS A 61 -20.01 -4.73 14.79
CA LYS A 61 -18.98 -5.23 13.88
C LYS A 61 -18.21 -4.08 13.23
N GLY A 62 -17.60 -3.20 14.01
CA GLY A 62 -16.81 -2.08 13.51
C GLY A 62 -17.27 -0.72 14.02
N VAL A 63 -16.71 0.33 13.46
CA VAL A 63 -17.03 1.74 13.78
C VAL A 63 -17.81 2.34 12.62
N PRO A 64 -19.09 2.72 12.81
CA PRO A 64 -19.91 3.27 11.73
C PRO A 64 -19.24 4.44 11.01
N GLY A 65 -19.14 4.36 9.68
CA GLY A 65 -18.54 5.38 8.83
C GLY A 65 -17.01 5.29 8.67
N LYS A 66 -16.32 4.39 9.41
CA LYS A 66 -14.86 4.21 9.29
C LYS A 66 -14.44 3.92 7.86
N GLY A 67 -15.10 2.96 7.20
CA GLY A 67 -14.76 2.58 5.83
C GLY A 67 -14.89 3.72 4.83
N ALA A 68 -15.97 4.50 4.91
CA ALA A 68 -16.14 5.67 4.07
C ALA A 68 -15.06 6.74 4.32
N ALA A 69 -14.68 6.96 5.59
CA ALA A 69 -13.62 7.89 5.97
C ALA A 69 -12.25 7.43 5.40
N LEU A 70 -11.89 6.15 5.53
CA LEU A 70 -10.64 5.60 4.99
C LEU A 70 -10.57 5.76 3.46
N ASN A 71 -11.67 5.46 2.75
CA ASN A 71 -11.73 5.68 1.31
C ASN A 71 -11.59 7.17 0.95
N ALA A 72 -12.26 8.06 1.67
CA ALA A 72 -12.16 9.50 1.42
C ALA A 72 -10.73 10.03 1.64
N ILE A 73 -10.05 9.57 2.69
CA ILE A 73 -8.65 9.92 2.98
C ILE A 73 -7.74 9.43 1.85
N SER A 74 -7.83 8.16 1.46
CA SER A 74 -7.02 7.61 0.36
C SER A 74 -7.26 8.35 -0.95
N ASN A 75 -8.53 8.64 -1.29
CA ASN A 75 -8.89 9.38 -2.51
C ASN A 75 -8.30 10.79 -2.52
N HIS A 76 -8.29 11.47 -1.36
CA HIS A 76 -7.67 12.77 -1.21
C HIS A 76 -6.16 12.70 -1.50
N TRP A 77 -5.46 11.73 -0.92
CA TRP A 77 -4.02 11.56 -1.13
C TRP A 77 -3.69 11.14 -2.57
N PHE A 78 -4.43 10.22 -3.17
CA PHE A 78 -4.24 9.86 -4.57
C PHE A 78 -4.45 11.05 -5.52
N LYS A 79 -5.42 11.94 -5.20
CA LYS A 79 -5.57 13.18 -5.96
C LYS A 79 -4.34 14.06 -5.82
N LEU A 80 -3.85 14.27 -4.60
CA LEU A 80 -2.64 15.08 -4.37
C LEU A 80 -1.39 14.45 -5.01
N PHE A 81 -1.29 13.13 -5.06
CA PHE A 81 -0.19 12.46 -5.75
C PHE A 81 -0.20 12.79 -7.25
N ARG A 82 -1.35 12.71 -7.90
CA ARG A 82 -1.50 13.12 -9.31
C ARG A 82 -1.20 14.62 -9.51
N ASP A 83 -1.69 15.48 -8.63
CA ASP A 83 -1.45 16.93 -8.69
C ASP A 83 0.05 17.29 -8.49
N ASN A 84 0.87 16.36 -7.99
CA ASN A 84 2.33 16.47 -7.85
C ASN A 84 3.11 15.57 -8.83
N ASP A 85 2.49 15.14 -9.91
CA ASP A 85 3.09 14.30 -10.96
C ASP A 85 3.65 12.96 -10.47
N LEU A 86 3.13 12.42 -9.37
CA LEU A 86 3.41 11.06 -8.93
C LEU A 86 2.57 10.06 -9.74
N ALA A 87 2.83 8.77 -9.53
CA ALA A 87 2.08 7.72 -10.21
C ALA A 87 0.58 7.74 -9.85
N ASP A 88 -0.24 7.24 -10.78
CA ASP A 88 -1.66 6.99 -10.56
C ASP A 88 -1.91 5.87 -9.55
N SER A 89 -3.18 5.66 -9.22
CA SER A 89 -3.65 4.51 -8.46
C SER A 89 -4.46 3.55 -9.36
N HIS A 90 -4.77 2.38 -8.83
CA HIS A 90 -5.64 1.39 -9.50
C HIS A 90 -7.13 1.80 -9.55
N ILE A 91 -7.52 2.91 -8.91
CA ILE A 91 -8.91 3.37 -8.81
C ILE A 91 -9.31 4.09 -10.09
N LEU A 92 -10.39 3.61 -10.73
CA LEU A 92 -10.97 4.20 -11.93
C LEU A 92 -12.20 5.06 -11.64
N ASP A 93 -13.01 4.69 -10.65
CA ASP A 93 -14.27 5.38 -10.32
C ASP A 93 -14.64 5.14 -8.84
N ILE A 94 -15.43 6.08 -8.29
CA ILE A 94 -15.89 6.06 -6.89
C ILE A 94 -17.41 6.23 -6.88
N PRO A 95 -18.18 5.19 -7.24
CA PRO A 95 -19.63 5.29 -7.36
C PRO A 95 -20.35 5.44 -6.01
N HIS A 96 -19.67 5.12 -4.91
CA HIS A 96 -20.22 5.21 -3.55
C HIS A 96 -19.08 5.39 -2.53
N PRO A 97 -19.26 6.05 -1.37
CA PRO A 97 -18.19 6.23 -0.37
C PRO A 97 -17.52 4.92 0.10
N PHE A 98 -18.22 3.80 0.09
CA PHE A 98 -17.68 2.47 0.45
C PHE A 98 -17.19 1.66 -0.75
N VAL A 99 -17.26 2.19 -1.98
CA VAL A 99 -17.06 1.39 -3.20
C VAL A 99 -16.10 2.08 -4.15
N TRP A 100 -15.10 1.34 -4.58
CA TRP A 100 -14.23 1.69 -5.71
C TRP A 100 -14.44 0.74 -6.88
N ILE A 101 -14.41 1.27 -8.10
CA ILE A 101 -14.16 0.48 -9.30
C ILE A 101 -12.67 0.55 -9.55
N VAL A 102 -12.02 -0.61 -9.62
CA VAL A 102 -10.58 -0.71 -9.74
C VAL A 102 -10.15 -1.53 -10.94
N GLN A 103 -9.03 -1.17 -11.57
CA GLN A 103 -8.33 -2.02 -12.52
C GLN A 103 -7.52 -3.06 -11.74
N LYS A 104 -7.49 -4.30 -12.24
CA LYS A 104 -6.63 -5.33 -11.68
C LYS A 104 -5.17 -4.97 -11.93
N ALA A 105 -4.42 -4.83 -10.86
CA ALA A 105 -2.97 -4.67 -10.94
C ALA A 105 -2.25 -5.98 -10.60
N LYS A 106 -1.04 -6.17 -11.14
CA LYS A 106 -0.11 -7.22 -10.73
C LYS A 106 0.70 -6.67 -9.55
N PRO A 107 0.45 -7.08 -8.29
CA PRO A 107 1.13 -6.50 -7.14
C PRO A 107 2.62 -6.85 -7.14
N ILE A 108 3.47 -5.90 -6.73
CA ILE A 108 4.79 -6.27 -6.23
C ILE A 108 4.60 -6.91 -4.85
N LYS A 109 5.42 -7.93 -4.56
CA LYS A 109 5.27 -8.74 -3.34
C LYS A 109 6.03 -8.14 -2.15
N ILE A 110 5.89 -6.84 -1.98
CA ILE A 110 6.55 -6.05 -0.95
C ILE A 110 5.52 -5.14 -0.30
N GLU A 111 5.53 -5.07 1.02
CA GLU A 111 4.95 -3.97 1.78
C GLU A 111 5.98 -2.85 1.84
N ALA A 112 5.68 -1.73 1.18
CA ALA A 112 6.58 -0.59 1.06
C ALA A 112 6.43 0.30 2.30
N ILE A 113 7.29 0.10 3.29
CA ILE A 113 7.25 0.83 4.56
C ILE A 113 8.31 1.93 4.56
N CYS A 114 7.89 3.11 4.97
CA CYS A 114 8.71 4.30 5.06
C CYS A 114 8.58 4.93 6.46
N ARG A 115 9.71 5.24 7.13
CA ARG A 115 9.72 5.69 8.53
C ARG A 115 10.57 6.94 8.70
N GLN A 116 9.97 8.00 9.26
CA GLN A 116 10.66 9.24 9.64
C GLN A 116 11.00 9.30 11.13
N TYR A 117 10.34 8.48 11.95
CA TYR A 117 10.54 8.46 13.40
C TYR A 117 10.79 7.03 13.88
N ILE A 118 11.65 6.89 14.89
CA ILE A 118 11.92 5.59 15.50
C ILE A 118 10.85 5.27 16.56
N THR A 119 9.86 4.43 16.18
CA THR A 119 8.74 4.05 17.04
C THR A 119 8.28 2.61 16.75
N GLY A 120 7.28 2.13 17.48
CA GLY A 120 6.64 0.84 17.23
C GLY A 120 7.59 -0.36 17.29
N SER A 121 7.55 -1.22 16.27
CA SER A 121 8.41 -2.41 16.19
C SER A 121 9.88 -2.05 16.06
N MET A 122 10.21 -1.02 15.27
CA MET A 122 11.58 -0.57 15.10
C MET A 122 12.19 -0.08 16.42
N TRP A 123 11.44 0.70 17.20
CA TRP A 123 11.92 1.11 18.54
C TRP A 123 12.14 -0.08 19.48
N ARG A 124 11.22 -1.05 19.49
CA ARG A 124 11.38 -2.25 20.33
C ARG A 124 12.66 -3.02 20.00
N ALA A 125 12.95 -3.20 18.71
CA ALA A 125 14.17 -3.86 18.24
C ALA A 125 15.42 -3.04 18.60
N TYR A 126 15.38 -1.74 18.37
CA TYR A 126 16.47 -0.82 18.72
C TYR A 126 16.78 -0.81 20.25
N ALA A 127 15.74 -0.78 21.08
CA ALA A 127 15.88 -0.84 22.54
C ALA A 127 16.47 -2.18 23.02
N ASN A 128 16.29 -3.26 22.24
CA ASN A 128 16.88 -4.58 22.47
C ASN A 128 18.29 -4.73 21.88
N GLY A 129 18.86 -3.65 21.35
CA GLY A 129 20.25 -3.64 20.87
C GLY A 129 20.43 -3.74 19.36
N GLU A 130 19.34 -3.89 18.57
CA GLU A 130 19.47 -3.88 17.11
C GLU A 130 19.85 -2.48 16.60
N ARG A 131 20.73 -2.45 15.61
CA ARG A 131 21.22 -1.21 14.98
C ARG A 131 21.16 -1.25 13.47
N GLU A 132 20.85 -2.39 12.90
CA GLU A 132 20.68 -2.55 11.46
C GLU A 132 19.22 -2.95 11.15
N PHE A 133 18.57 -2.18 10.29
CA PHE A 133 17.19 -2.41 9.86
C PHE A 133 17.14 -2.47 8.33
N CYS A 134 16.73 -3.61 7.79
CA CYS A 134 16.67 -3.83 6.34
C CYS A 134 17.98 -3.48 5.59
N GLY A 135 19.14 -3.76 6.23
CA GLY A 135 20.46 -3.44 5.69
C GLY A 135 20.90 -1.99 5.90
N ILE A 136 20.16 -1.19 6.68
CA ILE A 136 20.47 0.21 6.98
C ILE A 136 20.90 0.32 8.44
N ASN A 137 22.12 0.82 8.68
CA ASN A 137 22.58 1.11 10.03
C ASN A 137 22.01 2.44 10.53
N VAL A 138 21.50 2.43 11.75
CA VAL A 138 21.01 3.62 12.43
C VAL A 138 21.97 4.04 13.56
N PRO A 139 22.07 5.35 13.87
CA PRO A 139 23.00 5.84 14.87
C PRO A 139 22.66 5.34 16.28
N GLU A 140 23.67 5.35 17.14
CA GLU A 140 23.51 5.15 18.58
C GLU A 140 22.84 6.36 19.23
N GLY A 141 22.27 6.14 20.43
CA GLY A 141 21.75 7.21 21.27
C GLY A 141 20.40 7.78 20.83
N LEU A 142 19.68 7.09 19.93
CA LEU A 142 18.32 7.50 19.59
C LEU A 142 17.37 7.25 20.77
N GLU A 143 16.45 8.17 20.96
CA GLU A 143 15.38 8.08 21.96
C GLU A 143 14.07 7.58 21.30
N LYS A 144 13.17 7.07 22.11
CA LYS A 144 11.85 6.65 21.64
C LYS A 144 11.11 7.83 21.02
N ASP A 145 10.49 7.55 19.87
CA ASP A 145 9.70 8.52 19.09
C ASP A 145 10.53 9.71 18.53
N GLN A 146 11.86 9.60 18.56
CA GLN A 146 12.75 10.60 17.96
C GLN A 146 12.66 10.58 16.45
N LYS A 147 12.75 11.77 15.84
CA LYS A 147 12.88 11.92 14.39
C LYS A 147 14.22 11.34 13.93
N LEU A 148 14.20 10.48 12.93
CA LEU A 148 15.38 9.92 12.30
C LEU A 148 16.10 10.98 11.45
N PRO A 149 17.44 10.90 11.34
CA PRO A 149 18.21 11.81 10.47
C PRO A 149 17.76 11.79 9.03
N GLU A 150 17.36 10.61 8.56
CA GLU A 150 16.87 10.38 7.19
C GLU A 150 15.56 9.58 7.21
N LEU A 151 14.79 9.74 6.14
CA LEU A 151 13.61 8.92 5.89
C LEU A 151 14.06 7.50 5.49
N LEU A 152 13.75 6.51 6.31
CA LEU A 152 14.16 5.13 6.06
C LEU A 152 13.10 4.37 5.28
N ILE A 153 13.56 3.56 4.32
CA ILE A 153 12.72 2.53 3.66
C ILE A 153 13.04 1.19 4.31
N THR A 154 12.05 0.60 4.97
CA THR A 154 12.17 -0.65 5.71
C THR A 154 11.12 -1.66 5.23
N PRO A 155 11.27 -2.20 4.01
CA PRO A 155 10.25 -3.05 3.39
C PRO A 155 10.15 -4.41 4.07
N SER A 156 8.96 -5.03 3.98
CA SER A 156 8.75 -6.42 4.33
C SER A 156 8.14 -7.20 3.16
N THR A 157 8.19 -8.53 3.25
CA THR A 157 7.52 -9.39 2.27
C THR A 157 6.01 -9.26 2.40
N LYS A 158 5.31 -9.31 1.26
CA LYS A 158 3.87 -9.46 1.20
C LYS A 158 3.51 -10.89 0.85
N GLY A 159 3.00 -11.60 1.83
CA GLY A 159 2.74 -13.04 1.73
C GLY A 159 4.00 -13.90 1.93
N ILE A 160 3.78 -15.20 1.94
CA ILE A 160 4.84 -16.20 2.07
C ILE A 160 5.54 -16.33 0.71
N LEU A 161 6.84 -16.05 0.68
CA LEU A 161 7.67 -16.16 -0.52
C LEU A 161 8.69 -17.29 -0.33
N GLU A 162 8.57 -18.34 -1.13
CA GLU A 162 9.46 -19.48 -1.07
C GLU A 162 10.63 -19.35 -2.06
N GLY A 163 11.77 -19.95 -1.71
CA GLY A 163 12.92 -20.08 -2.63
C GLY A 163 13.72 -18.80 -2.86
N ILE A 164 13.54 -17.75 -2.07
CA ILE A 164 14.34 -16.51 -2.16
C ILE A 164 15.54 -16.64 -1.21
N PRO A 165 16.79 -16.62 -1.73
CA PRO A 165 17.98 -16.71 -0.90
C PRO A 165 18.03 -15.59 0.16
N GLY A 166 18.26 -15.98 1.42
CA GLY A 166 18.36 -15.05 2.54
C GLY A 166 17.03 -14.45 3.03
N VAL A 167 15.89 -14.88 2.49
CA VAL A 167 14.56 -14.46 2.92
C VAL A 167 13.80 -15.67 3.46
N PRO A 168 13.44 -15.69 4.76
CA PRO A 168 12.62 -16.76 5.33
C PRO A 168 11.25 -16.88 4.64
N ALA A 169 10.78 -18.12 4.44
CA ALA A 169 9.49 -18.42 3.82
C ALA A 169 8.33 -18.25 4.82
N VAL A 170 8.19 -17.04 5.37
CA VAL A 170 7.08 -16.63 6.24
C VAL A 170 6.56 -15.27 5.76
N ASP A 171 5.38 -14.87 6.24
CA ASP A 171 4.79 -13.57 5.90
C ASP A 171 5.43 -12.44 6.71
N ASP A 172 5.40 -11.22 6.18
CA ASP A 172 5.85 -9.97 6.85
C ASP A 172 7.30 -9.99 7.36
N VAL A 173 8.21 -10.56 6.53
CA VAL A 173 9.64 -10.59 6.83
C VAL A 173 10.31 -9.31 6.36
N ASN A 174 11.05 -8.64 7.25
CA ASN A 174 11.90 -7.52 6.87
C ASN A 174 12.95 -7.94 5.83
N ILE A 175 13.07 -7.19 4.75
CA ILE A 175 14.00 -7.44 3.66
C ILE A 175 14.84 -6.21 3.35
N SER A 176 16.08 -6.43 2.95
CA SER A 176 16.95 -5.34 2.52
C SER A 176 16.76 -5.02 1.04
N ARG A 177 17.18 -3.82 0.64
CA ARG A 177 17.26 -3.45 -0.77
C ARG A 177 18.06 -4.48 -1.58
N LYS A 178 19.15 -5.00 -1.02
CA LYS A 178 19.97 -6.04 -1.67
C LYS A 178 19.18 -7.33 -1.92
N ASN A 179 18.35 -7.77 -0.96
CA ASN A 179 17.48 -8.93 -1.18
C ASN A 179 16.55 -8.72 -2.38
N ILE A 180 16.03 -7.49 -2.52
CA ILE A 180 15.12 -7.13 -3.62
C ILE A 180 15.88 -7.09 -4.95
N GLU A 181 17.05 -6.42 -5.01
CA GLU A 181 17.87 -6.31 -6.21
C GLU A 181 18.33 -7.67 -6.74
N ASP A 182 18.82 -8.53 -5.84
CA ASP A 182 19.29 -9.87 -6.21
C ASP A 182 18.15 -10.79 -6.69
N ASN A 183 16.88 -10.48 -6.36
CA ASN A 183 15.73 -11.35 -6.61
C ASN A 183 14.51 -10.58 -7.16
N PHE A 184 14.70 -9.49 -7.88
CA PHE A 184 13.62 -8.56 -8.28
C PHE A 184 12.42 -9.24 -8.95
N ALA A 185 12.67 -10.24 -9.79
CA ALA A 185 11.60 -10.98 -10.47
C ALA A 185 10.73 -11.81 -9.50
N ALA A 186 11.32 -12.36 -8.41
CA ALA A 186 10.57 -13.08 -7.39
C ALA A 186 9.63 -12.15 -6.59
N PHE A 187 10.00 -10.88 -6.45
CA PHE A 187 9.16 -9.82 -5.89
C PHE A 187 8.19 -9.19 -6.91
N ASN A 188 8.11 -9.74 -8.12
CA ASN A 188 7.27 -9.24 -9.22
C ASN A 188 7.68 -7.86 -9.79
N PHE A 189 8.90 -7.40 -9.60
CA PHE A 189 9.38 -6.25 -10.37
C PHE A 189 9.60 -6.64 -11.83
N SER A 190 9.21 -5.76 -12.74
CA SER A 190 9.41 -5.97 -14.18
C SER A 190 10.87 -5.75 -14.59
N SER A 191 11.58 -4.88 -13.88
CA SER A 191 13.00 -4.61 -14.07
C SER A 191 13.69 -4.22 -12.77
N ALA A 192 15.02 -4.26 -12.74
CA ALA A 192 15.80 -3.76 -11.61
C ALA A 192 15.66 -2.23 -11.44
N ASP A 193 15.46 -1.49 -12.53
CA ASP A 193 15.28 -0.03 -12.50
C ASP A 193 13.98 0.38 -11.81
N ASP A 194 12.97 -0.48 -11.82
CA ASP A 194 11.71 -0.24 -11.14
C ASP A 194 11.84 -0.21 -9.60
N ILE A 195 12.92 -0.80 -9.07
CA ILE A 195 13.22 -0.73 -7.62
C ILE A 195 13.49 0.73 -7.23
N ALA A 196 14.32 1.44 -7.98
CA ALA A 196 14.59 2.85 -7.73
C ALA A 196 13.31 3.70 -7.93
N ARG A 197 12.49 3.34 -8.92
CA ARG A 197 11.22 4.04 -9.17
C ARG A 197 10.24 3.86 -8.01
N TYR A 198 10.07 2.64 -7.52
CA TYR A 198 9.21 2.36 -6.35
C TYR A 198 9.68 3.12 -5.10
N GLU A 199 10.99 3.14 -4.83
CA GLU A 199 11.55 3.89 -3.69
C GLU A 199 11.32 5.40 -3.82
N THR A 200 11.45 5.94 -5.03
CA THR A 200 11.15 7.34 -5.32
C THR A 200 9.68 7.65 -5.04
N LEU A 201 8.76 6.86 -5.58
CA LEU A 201 7.33 7.03 -5.36
C LEU A 201 6.95 6.92 -3.88
N LEU A 202 7.57 5.99 -3.14
CA LEU A 202 7.35 5.84 -1.71
C LEU A 202 7.78 7.09 -0.93
N LYS A 203 8.99 7.60 -1.19
CA LYS A 203 9.53 8.79 -0.52
C LYS A 203 8.77 10.07 -0.87
N GLU A 204 8.48 10.27 -2.16
CA GLU A 204 7.75 11.44 -2.63
C GLU A 204 6.30 11.43 -2.12
N GLY A 205 5.62 10.28 -2.16
CA GLY A 205 4.28 10.13 -1.61
C GLY A 205 4.25 10.40 -0.09
N PHE A 206 5.23 9.88 0.66
CA PHE A 206 5.40 10.23 2.07
C PHE A 206 5.56 11.76 2.24
N GLY A 207 6.42 12.39 1.45
CA GLY A 207 6.69 13.83 1.49
C GLY A 207 5.44 14.66 1.23
N VAL A 208 4.64 14.30 0.22
CA VAL A 208 3.37 14.99 -0.09
C VAL A 208 2.42 14.96 1.10
N ILE A 209 2.22 13.79 1.71
CA ILE A 209 1.34 13.65 2.89
C ILE A 209 1.92 14.40 4.08
N SER A 210 3.19 14.20 4.40
CA SER A 210 3.87 14.84 5.53
C SER A 210 3.81 16.37 5.44
N ASN A 211 4.07 16.94 4.26
CA ASN A 211 4.00 18.39 4.04
C ASN A 211 2.58 18.95 4.16
N ALA A 212 1.57 18.19 3.75
CA ALA A 212 0.18 18.59 3.88
C ALA A 212 -0.26 18.57 5.36
N LEU A 213 0.08 17.51 6.09
CA LEU A 213 -0.25 17.36 7.50
C LEU A 213 0.51 18.37 8.39
N ALA A 214 1.75 18.71 8.06
CA ALA A 214 2.54 19.71 8.78
C ALA A 214 1.88 21.10 8.76
N LYS A 215 1.12 21.45 7.71
CA LYS A 215 0.32 22.69 7.66
C LYS A 215 -0.84 22.72 8.66
N LEU A 216 -1.18 21.57 9.23
CA LEU A 216 -2.21 21.36 10.23
C LEU A 216 -1.59 21.04 11.61
N ASP A 217 -0.30 21.32 11.80
CA ASP A 217 0.47 20.97 13.01
C ASP A 217 0.41 19.48 13.36
N GLN A 218 0.30 18.61 12.34
CA GLN A 218 0.30 17.17 12.50
C GLN A 218 1.61 16.56 12.02
N ILE A 219 2.06 15.52 12.70
CA ILE A 219 3.28 14.77 12.38
C ILE A 219 2.90 13.48 11.67
N PHE A 220 3.49 13.23 10.49
CA PHE A 220 3.39 11.97 9.77
C PHE A 220 4.61 11.12 10.10
N VAL A 221 4.39 10.06 10.86
CA VAL A 221 5.46 9.27 11.50
C VAL A 221 6.03 8.21 10.57
N ASP A 222 5.16 7.39 10.02
CA ASP A 222 5.47 6.31 9.09
C ASP A 222 4.23 5.92 8.28
N THR A 223 4.47 5.20 7.21
CA THR A 223 3.41 4.70 6.34
C THR A 223 3.80 3.38 5.67
N LYS A 224 2.80 2.62 5.28
CA LYS A 224 2.90 1.46 4.41
C LYS A 224 2.09 1.73 3.14
N PHE A 225 2.75 1.66 1.98
CA PHE A 225 2.10 1.67 0.67
C PHE A 225 2.23 0.32 -0.02
N GLU A 226 1.32 0.08 -0.94
CA GLU A 226 1.39 -1.06 -1.85
C GLU A 226 1.52 -0.55 -3.28
N PHE A 227 2.27 -1.28 -4.07
CA PHE A 227 2.49 -0.98 -5.49
C PHE A 227 2.19 -2.18 -6.37
N GLY A 228 1.91 -1.92 -7.62
CA GLY A 228 1.70 -2.95 -8.63
C GLY A 228 1.74 -2.37 -10.02
N TYR A 229 1.65 -3.25 -11.01
CA TYR A 229 1.65 -2.86 -12.41
C TYR A 229 0.25 -2.96 -13.01
N VAL A 230 -0.11 -1.98 -13.79
CA VAL A 230 -1.25 -2.00 -14.71
C VAL A 230 -0.77 -1.74 -16.12
N THR A 231 -1.47 -2.29 -17.11
CA THR A 231 -1.24 -1.95 -18.51
C THR A 231 -2.12 -0.75 -18.87
N ASP A 232 -1.54 0.33 -19.35
CA ASP A 232 -2.26 1.53 -19.76
C ASP A 232 -3.01 1.33 -21.09
N ALA A 233 -3.77 2.34 -21.52
CA ALA A 233 -4.53 2.30 -22.75
C ALA A 233 -3.66 2.13 -24.01
N GLN A 234 -2.37 2.44 -23.93
CA GLN A 234 -1.39 2.30 -25.01
C GLN A 234 -0.66 0.94 -24.99
N GLY A 235 -0.93 0.09 -23.98
CA GLY A 235 -0.30 -1.22 -23.85
C GLY A 235 1.03 -1.23 -23.08
N ASN A 236 1.38 -0.13 -22.40
CA ASN A 236 2.60 -0.05 -21.60
C ASN A 236 2.31 -0.41 -20.13
N ASP A 237 3.21 -1.17 -19.54
CA ASP A 237 3.13 -1.44 -18.11
C ASP A 237 3.58 -0.22 -17.30
N LYS A 238 2.77 0.15 -16.31
CA LYS A 238 3.03 1.26 -15.40
C LYS A 238 3.00 0.80 -13.95
N LEU A 239 4.01 1.17 -13.19
CA LEU A 239 4.03 1.02 -11.75
C LEU A 239 3.11 2.09 -11.12
N ILE A 240 2.15 1.65 -10.33
CA ILE A 240 1.13 2.48 -9.68
C ILE A 240 1.02 2.18 -8.19
N TYR A 241 0.39 3.10 -7.46
CA TYR A 241 -0.05 2.83 -6.09
C TYR A 241 -1.27 1.91 -6.08
N MET A 242 -1.34 1.06 -5.07
CA MET A 242 -2.48 0.16 -4.85
C MET A 242 -3.05 0.33 -3.44
N ASP A 243 -4.21 -0.31 -3.23
CA ASP A 243 -4.92 -0.39 -1.96
C ASP A 243 -5.17 1.00 -1.36
N GLU A 244 -4.75 1.27 -0.15
CA GLU A 244 -4.92 2.55 0.54
C GLU A 244 -3.60 3.25 0.79
N VAL A 245 -3.66 4.58 0.93
CA VAL A 245 -2.48 5.40 1.25
C VAL A 245 -2.82 6.42 2.33
N GLY A 246 -1.90 6.62 3.27
CA GLY A 246 -1.98 7.68 4.27
C GLY A 246 -3.19 7.63 5.21
N THR A 247 -3.79 6.47 5.38
CA THR A 247 -4.92 6.28 6.30
C THR A 247 -4.44 5.88 7.70
N PRO A 248 -5.26 6.07 8.75
CA PRO A 248 -4.94 5.60 10.08
C PRO A 248 -4.77 4.07 10.21
N ASP A 249 -5.24 3.29 9.23
CA ASP A 249 -5.05 1.83 9.21
C ASP A 249 -3.67 1.43 8.66
N SER A 250 -3.05 2.29 7.81
CA SER A 250 -1.76 2.03 7.17
C SER A 250 -0.63 2.98 7.59
N SER A 251 -0.93 3.97 8.43
CA SER A 251 0.00 5.07 8.76
C SER A 251 -0.18 5.56 10.20
N ARG A 252 0.86 6.21 10.70
CA ARG A 252 0.82 6.88 12.01
C ARG A 252 1.25 8.33 11.89
#